data_eb4d32fb0c67186bafd211abf0c76514
#
_entry.id   eb4d32fb0c67186bafd211abf0c76514
#
_cell.length_a   1.000
_cell.length_b   1.000
_cell.length_c   1.000
_cell.angle_alpha   90.00
_cell.angle_beta   90.00
_cell.angle_gamma   90.00
#
_symmetry.space_group_name_H-M   'P 1'
#
loop_
_entity.id
_entity.type
_entity.pdbx_description
1 polymer ?
#
loop_
_entity_poly.entity_id
_entity_poly.type
_entity_poly.pdbx_seq_one_letter_code
_entity_poly.pdbx_strand_id
1 'polypeptide(L)'
;MRPSFSTVACPDWPLDRIAEQARDWGYLGIELRSFLHASTTLACEPALTDPAKVRRLLRHAGLSLESLATGLRFDEPCSPPVIGHLLARAQRCINEARSAVGLGVSLECPIVRVFGFEIVGSEKRTSAITRIADRLRLVADHCRNSGVRLAVENAGSFSTAPQLAELLDAIDHPQAAASYSIPVAISAGENPRDGVNVLGERLVIARVKDMHEGVPCALGEGEIDCRPGVEALAERGFRGAVVFEYDRLWFPAAPDCEDILARSARTLFAWSGTGSGARASQPQPAAHA
;
A
#
# COMPACT_ATOMS: atom_id res chain seq x y z
N MET A 1 8.05 7.84 -10.63
CA MET A 1 7.10 7.05 -9.81
C MET A 1 6.38 6.02 -10.67
N ARG A 2 5.74 5.02 -10.07
CA ARG A 2 4.99 3.97 -10.77
C ARG A 2 3.50 4.03 -10.37
N PRO A 3 2.62 4.56 -11.25
CA PRO A 3 1.18 4.48 -11.07
C PRO A 3 0.70 3.04 -10.96
N SER A 4 0.02 2.72 -9.86
CA SER A 4 -0.42 1.38 -9.51
C SER A 4 -1.79 1.44 -8.82
N PHE A 5 -2.48 0.32 -8.67
CA PHE A 5 -3.70 0.27 -7.86
C PHE A 5 -3.75 -0.97 -6.97
N SER A 6 -4.59 -0.92 -5.95
CA SER A 6 -4.80 -2.01 -5.00
C SER A 6 -5.92 -2.94 -5.46
N THR A 7 -5.74 -4.25 -5.29
CA THR A 7 -6.74 -5.27 -5.64
C THR A 7 -8.03 -5.18 -4.83
N VAL A 8 -8.11 -4.34 -3.79
CA VAL A 8 -9.38 -4.02 -3.10
C VAL A 8 -10.41 -3.39 -4.04
N ALA A 9 -9.96 -2.81 -5.16
CA ALA A 9 -10.82 -2.27 -6.20
C ALA A 9 -11.63 -3.34 -6.94
N CYS A 10 -11.10 -4.55 -7.02
CA CYS A 10 -11.63 -5.64 -7.86
C CYS A 10 -11.82 -6.92 -7.04
N PRO A 11 -12.62 -6.91 -5.96
CA PRO A 11 -12.73 -8.06 -5.04
C PRO A 11 -13.29 -9.32 -5.71
N ASP A 12 -14.08 -9.16 -6.77
CA ASP A 12 -14.75 -10.25 -7.47
C ASP A 12 -14.01 -10.72 -8.73
N TRP A 13 -12.83 -10.13 -9.03
CA TRP A 13 -12.09 -10.45 -10.25
C TRP A 13 -10.95 -11.43 -9.98
N PRO A 14 -10.74 -12.42 -10.88
CA PRO A 14 -9.55 -13.22 -10.84
C PRO A 14 -8.33 -12.41 -11.26
N LEU A 15 -7.16 -12.80 -10.77
CA LEU A 15 -5.93 -12.02 -10.92
C LEU A 15 -5.47 -11.86 -12.37
N ASP A 16 -5.77 -12.83 -13.25
CA ASP A 16 -5.49 -12.73 -14.68
C ASP A 16 -6.25 -11.59 -15.34
N ARG A 17 -7.56 -11.45 -15.04
CA ARG A 17 -8.35 -10.31 -15.50
C ARG A 17 -7.82 -8.99 -14.94
N ILE A 18 -7.45 -8.95 -13.65
CA ILE A 18 -6.86 -7.75 -13.03
C ILE A 18 -5.59 -7.34 -13.78
N ALA A 19 -4.70 -8.30 -14.06
CA ALA A 19 -3.44 -8.02 -14.72
C ALA A 19 -3.62 -7.56 -16.18
N GLU A 20 -4.55 -8.16 -16.92
CA GLU A 20 -4.86 -7.76 -18.28
C GLU A 20 -5.41 -6.33 -18.32
N GLN A 21 -6.41 -6.02 -17.53
CA GLN A 21 -7.03 -4.71 -17.46
C GLN A 21 -6.04 -3.64 -16.94
N ALA A 22 -5.23 -3.95 -15.93
CA ALA A 22 -4.20 -3.05 -15.43
C ALA A 22 -3.24 -2.60 -16.55
N ARG A 23 -2.79 -3.54 -17.37
CA ARG A 23 -1.95 -3.26 -18.55
C ARG A 23 -2.68 -2.35 -19.55
N ASP A 24 -3.94 -2.68 -19.85
CA ASP A 24 -4.72 -1.98 -20.87
C ASP A 24 -5.04 -0.53 -20.42
N TRP A 25 -5.21 -0.28 -19.13
CA TRP A 25 -5.35 1.07 -18.56
C TRP A 25 -4.02 1.81 -18.39
N GLY A 26 -2.89 1.13 -18.59
CA GLY A 26 -1.55 1.70 -18.54
C GLY A 26 -0.93 1.75 -17.14
N TYR A 27 -1.50 1.07 -16.15
CA TYR A 27 -0.84 0.93 -14.85
C TYR A 27 0.50 0.19 -14.99
N LEU A 28 1.47 0.53 -14.15
CA LEU A 28 2.80 -0.07 -14.15
C LEU A 28 2.96 -1.16 -13.10
N GLY A 29 2.03 -1.22 -12.14
CA GLY A 29 2.06 -2.23 -11.09
C GLY A 29 0.72 -2.39 -10.38
N ILE A 30 0.67 -3.38 -9.51
CA ILE A 30 -0.46 -3.63 -8.63
C ILE A 30 0.02 -3.85 -7.19
N GLU A 31 -0.87 -3.60 -6.25
CA GLU A 31 -0.73 -4.01 -4.87
C GLU A 31 -1.71 -5.15 -4.59
N LEU A 32 -1.21 -6.23 -3.99
CA LEU A 32 -2.07 -7.31 -3.53
C LEU A 32 -2.54 -7.06 -2.10
N ARG A 33 -3.86 -7.03 -1.90
CA ARG A 33 -4.44 -7.06 -0.58
C ARG A 33 -4.44 -8.49 -0.04
N SER A 34 -3.90 -8.68 1.16
CA SER A 34 -3.87 -9.98 1.83
C SER A 34 -4.49 -9.91 3.22
N PHE A 35 -5.34 -10.86 3.51
CA PHE A 35 -5.92 -11.10 4.84
C PHE A 35 -5.23 -12.28 5.55
N LEU A 36 -4.17 -12.82 4.94
CA LEU A 36 -3.38 -13.96 5.42
C LEU A 36 -4.26 -15.22 5.57
N HIS A 37 -4.70 -15.57 6.77
CA HIS A 37 -5.46 -16.80 7.01
C HIS A 37 -6.98 -16.61 7.05
N ALA A 38 -7.49 -15.40 6.82
CA ALA A 38 -8.86 -15.08 7.19
C ALA A 38 -9.87 -15.06 6.03
N SER A 39 -9.46 -15.13 4.77
CA SER A 39 -10.39 -14.98 3.66
C SER A 39 -9.97 -15.72 2.40
N THR A 40 -10.89 -16.51 1.86
CA THR A 40 -10.79 -17.19 0.56
C THR A 40 -11.49 -16.43 -0.57
N THR A 41 -12.03 -15.24 -0.31
CA THR A 41 -12.95 -14.53 -1.22
C THR A 41 -12.29 -13.47 -2.08
N LEU A 42 -11.00 -13.21 -1.94
CA LEU A 42 -10.33 -12.11 -2.64
C LEU A 42 -9.48 -12.57 -3.81
N ALA A 43 -9.38 -11.73 -4.82
CA ALA A 43 -8.55 -11.95 -6.00
C ALA A 43 -7.07 -12.24 -5.70
N CYS A 44 -6.60 -11.89 -4.51
CA CYS A 44 -5.26 -12.17 -4.03
C CYS A 44 -5.06 -13.59 -3.47
N GLU A 45 -6.12 -14.37 -3.23
CA GLU A 45 -6.01 -15.73 -2.68
C GLU A 45 -5.18 -16.69 -3.56
N PRO A 46 -5.28 -16.68 -4.89
CA PRO A 46 -4.38 -17.49 -5.72
C PRO A 46 -2.90 -17.17 -5.50
N ALA A 47 -2.58 -15.95 -5.06
CA ALA A 47 -1.21 -15.56 -4.73
C ALA A 47 -0.65 -16.31 -3.50
N LEU A 48 -1.51 -16.68 -2.58
CA LEU A 48 -1.13 -17.45 -1.37
C LEU A 48 -0.85 -18.92 -1.68
N THR A 49 -1.48 -19.47 -2.73
CA THR A 49 -1.39 -20.90 -3.07
C THR A 49 -0.35 -21.21 -4.15
N ASP A 50 -0.10 -20.28 -5.08
CA ASP A 50 0.90 -20.47 -6.15
C ASP A 50 1.62 -19.15 -6.48
N PRO A 51 2.61 -18.74 -5.69
CA PRO A 51 3.39 -17.53 -5.94
C PRO A 51 4.11 -17.54 -7.30
N ALA A 52 4.53 -18.72 -7.78
CA ALA A 52 5.22 -18.82 -9.07
C ALA A 52 4.28 -18.51 -10.24
N LYS A 53 3.02 -18.94 -10.16
CA LYS A 53 1.99 -18.60 -11.15
C LYS A 53 1.72 -17.10 -11.17
N VAL A 54 1.58 -16.49 -9.99
CA VAL A 54 1.37 -15.03 -9.88
C VAL A 54 2.50 -14.26 -10.52
N ARG A 55 3.77 -14.59 -10.20
CA ARG A 55 4.93 -13.91 -10.79
C ARG A 55 4.97 -14.05 -12.32
N ARG A 56 4.67 -15.24 -12.86
CA ARG A 56 4.61 -15.44 -14.32
C ARG A 56 3.52 -14.58 -14.96
N LEU A 57 2.35 -14.52 -14.34
CA LEU A 57 1.20 -13.76 -14.83
C LEU A 57 1.52 -12.26 -14.87
N LEU A 58 2.03 -11.69 -13.78
CA LEU A 58 2.37 -10.27 -13.71
C LEU A 58 3.51 -9.92 -14.68
N ARG A 59 4.55 -10.75 -14.77
CA ARG A 59 5.63 -10.55 -15.75
C ARG A 59 5.12 -10.58 -17.19
N HIS A 60 4.20 -11.50 -17.52
CA HIS A 60 3.61 -11.57 -18.85
C HIS A 60 2.80 -10.30 -19.19
N ALA A 61 2.10 -9.75 -18.20
CA ALA A 61 1.38 -8.49 -18.34
C ALA A 61 2.29 -7.24 -18.33
N GLY A 62 3.58 -7.38 -18.02
CA GLY A 62 4.51 -6.26 -17.88
C GLY A 62 4.29 -5.43 -16.62
N LEU A 63 3.67 -6.02 -15.58
CA LEU A 63 3.34 -5.36 -14.32
C LEU A 63 4.32 -5.77 -13.21
N SER A 64 4.64 -4.80 -12.34
CA SER A 64 5.33 -5.05 -11.08
C SER A 64 4.34 -5.30 -9.94
N LEU A 65 4.73 -6.20 -9.01
CA LEU A 65 4.07 -6.31 -7.73
C LEU A 65 4.71 -5.29 -6.78
N GLU A 66 3.96 -4.28 -6.38
CA GLU A 66 4.51 -3.16 -5.63
C GLU A 66 4.56 -3.42 -4.12
N SER A 67 3.49 -3.98 -3.59
CA SER A 67 3.38 -4.31 -2.18
C SER A 67 2.38 -5.42 -1.89
N LEU A 68 2.59 -6.08 -0.77
CA LEU A 68 1.62 -6.93 -0.10
C LEU A 68 0.98 -6.11 1.03
N ALA A 69 -0.26 -5.67 0.83
CA ALA A 69 -0.98 -4.87 1.80
C ALA A 69 -1.68 -5.77 2.84
N THR A 70 -1.21 -5.73 4.07
CA THR A 70 -1.83 -6.45 5.20
C THR A 70 -2.70 -5.54 6.07
N GLY A 71 -3.48 -6.13 6.98
CA GLY A 71 -4.19 -5.40 8.03
C GLY A 71 -3.51 -5.48 9.39
N LEU A 72 -2.25 -5.91 9.44
CA LEU A 72 -1.55 -6.18 10.70
C LEU A 72 -1.24 -4.90 11.46
N ARG A 73 -1.65 -4.87 12.74
CA ARG A 73 -1.47 -3.74 13.65
C ARG A 73 -0.66 -4.18 14.86
N PHE A 74 0.24 -3.30 15.31
CA PHE A 74 1.19 -3.59 16.39
C PHE A 74 0.86 -2.88 17.70
N ASP A 75 -0.33 -2.29 17.79
CA ASP A 75 -0.82 -1.44 18.86
C ASP A 75 -1.33 -2.17 20.11
N GLU A 76 -1.47 -3.48 20.10
CA GLU A 76 -2.02 -4.23 21.23
C GLU A 76 -1.32 -3.84 22.54
N PRO A 77 -2.06 -3.34 23.56
CA PRO A 77 -1.47 -2.89 24.82
C PRO A 77 -0.95 -4.06 25.66
N CYS A 78 0.09 -3.80 26.45
CA CYS A 78 0.52 -4.70 27.51
C CYS A 78 -0.15 -4.29 28.80
N SER A 79 -1.36 -4.80 29.12
CA SER A 79 -2.01 -4.55 30.41
C SER A 79 -1.94 -5.78 31.31
N PRO A 80 -1.50 -5.67 32.58
CA PRO A 80 -1.71 -6.71 33.56
C PRO A 80 -3.20 -6.74 33.97
N PRO A 81 -3.83 -7.85 34.35
CA PRO A 81 -3.20 -9.04 34.95
C PRO A 81 -3.28 -10.34 34.11
N VAL A 82 -3.64 -10.28 32.82
CA VAL A 82 -3.75 -11.49 31.99
C VAL A 82 -2.60 -11.55 31.01
N ILE A 83 -1.39 -11.64 31.53
CA ILE A 83 -0.13 -11.60 30.78
C ILE A 83 -0.11 -12.62 29.63
N GLY A 84 -0.67 -13.82 29.80
CA GLY A 84 -0.61 -14.88 28.80
C GLY A 84 -1.37 -14.57 27.50
N HIS A 85 -2.59 -14.04 27.57
CA HIS A 85 -3.41 -13.76 26.36
C HIS A 85 -2.89 -12.57 25.54
N LEU A 86 -2.40 -11.53 26.20
CA LEU A 86 -1.89 -10.33 25.52
C LEU A 86 -0.54 -10.59 24.86
N LEU A 87 0.34 -11.34 25.51
CA LEU A 87 1.58 -11.82 24.90
C LEU A 87 1.29 -12.73 23.71
N ALA A 88 0.27 -13.58 23.78
CA ALA A 88 -0.12 -14.45 22.68
C ALA A 88 -0.63 -13.68 21.46
N ARG A 89 -1.38 -12.58 21.64
CA ARG A 89 -1.86 -11.73 20.52
C ARG A 89 -0.74 -10.95 19.86
N ALA A 90 0.12 -10.31 20.65
CA ALA A 90 1.29 -9.60 20.14
C ALA A 90 2.22 -10.56 19.38
N GLN A 91 2.49 -11.74 19.93
CA GLN A 91 3.30 -12.76 19.28
C GLN A 91 2.66 -13.29 18.00
N ARG A 92 1.33 -13.43 17.97
CA ARG A 92 0.58 -13.81 16.76
C ARG A 92 0.79 -12.78 15.66
N CYS A 93 0.60 -11.49 15.96
CA CYS A 93 0.79 -10.41 14.98
C CYS A 93 2.22 -10.42 14.40
N ILE A 94 3.24 -10.60 15.25
CA ILE A 94 4.64 -10.72 14.81
C ILE A 94 4.81 -11.94 13.89
N ASN A 95 4.26 -13.09 14.24
CA ASN A 95 4.37 -14.32 13.45
C ASN A 95 3.62 -14.19 12.12
N GLU A 96 2.45 -13.60 12.11
CA GLU A 96 1.68 -13.31 10.88
C GLU A 96 2.45 -12.34 9.97
N ALA A 97 3.08 -11.32 10.55
CA ALA A 97 3.90 -10.39 9.78
C ALA A 97 5.15 -11.08 9.18
N ARG A 98 5.80 -11.96 9.93
CA ARG A 98 6.91 -12.80 9.40
C ARG A 98 6.44 -13.72 8.28
N SER A 99 5.26 -14.31 8.41
CA SER A 99 4.65 -15.11 7.33
C SER A 99 4.35 -14.26 6.09
N ALA A 100 3.87 -13.02 6.28
CA ALA A 100 3.67 -12.07 5.18
C ALA A 100 4.98 -11.69 4.49
N VAL A 101 6.08 -11.51 5.24
CA VAL A 101 7.42 -11.31 4.68
C VAL A 101 7.86 -12.54 3.86
N GLY A 102 7.67 -13.75 4.38
CA GLY A 102 7.97 -14.99 3.64
C GLY A 102 7.18 -15.12 2.35
N LEU A 103 5.90 -14.72 2.36
CA LEU A 103 5.07 -14.64 1.16
C LEU A 103 5.61 -13.56 0.20
N GLY A 104 5.98 -12.39 0.72
CA GLY A 104 6.62 -11.33 -0.07
C GLY A 104 7.86 -11.80 -0.80
N VAL A 105 8.74 -12.54 -0.12
CA VAL A 105 9.92 -13.19 -0.74
C VAL A 105 9.49 -14.14 -1.86
N SER A 106 8.51 -15.00 -1.60
CA SER A 106 8.04 -15.99 -2.58
C SER A 106 7.39 -15.33 -3.81
N LEU A 107 6.79 -14.17 -3.65
CA LEU A 107 6.18 -13.37 -4.71
C LEU A 107 7.17 -12.41 -5.42
N GLU A 108 8.40 -12.28 -4.94
CA GLU A 108 9.34 -11.22 -5.36
C GLU A 108 8.75 -9.81 -5.11
N CYS A 109 7.95 -9.66 -4.05
CA CYS A 109 7.31 -8.42 -3.66
C CYS A 109 8.23 -7.62 -2.74
N PRO A 110 8.61 -6.39 -3.10
CA PRO A 110 9.63 -5.63 -2.35
C PRO A 110 9.13 -5.04 -1.03
N ILE A 111 7.81 -4.96 -0.83
CA ILE A 111 7.22 -4.24 0.31
C ILE A 111 6.12 -5.08 0.96
N VAL A 112 6.17 -5.19 2.29
CA VAL A 112 5.04 -5.65 3.11
C VAL A 112 4.57 -4.48 3.96
N ARG A 113 3.30 -4.11 3.82
CA ARG A 113 2.69 -2.99 4.52
C ARG A 113 2.01 -3.44 5.81
N VAL A 114 2.28 -2.70 6.91
CA VAL A 114 1.74 -2.90 8.26
C VAL A 114 1.40 -1.56 8.91
N PHE A 115 0.83 -1.57 10.12
CA PHE A 115 0.45 -0.37 10.88
C PHE A 115 1.02 -0.39 12.30
N GLY A 116 1.48 0.80 12.78
CA GLY A 116 1.67 1.06 14.21
C GLY A 116 0.33 1.11 14.94
N PHE A 117 -0.57 1.87 14.42
CA PHE A 117 -1.98 2.14 14.62
C PHE A 117 -2.29 3.00 15.86
N GLU A 118 -2.87 2.46 16.95
CA GLU A 118 -3.44 3.28 18.02
C GLU A 118 -2.58 3.30 19.29
N ILE A 119 -2.55 4.45 19.95
CA ILE A 119 -2.11 4.57 21.35
C ILE A 119 -3.38 4.55 22.21
N VAL A 120 -3.57 3.45 22.95
CA VAL A 120 -4.84 3.14 23.59
C VAL A 120 -4.84 3.51 25.06
N GLY A 121 -5.93 4.11 25.53
CA GLY A 121 -6.20 4.37 26.93
C GLY A 121 -5.28 5.40 27.58
N SER A 122 -4.83 5.13 28.80
CA SER A 122 -3.97 6.03 29.61
C SER A 122 -2.47 5.75 29.40
N GLU A 123 -2.07 4.95 28.42
CA GLU A 123 -0.67 4.65 28.15
C GLU A 123 0.07 5.93 27.72
N LYS A 124 1.23 6.20 28.30
CA LYS A 124 2.06 7.32 27.90
C LYS A 124 2.53 7.12 26.46
N ARG A 125 2.46 8.18 25.64
CA ARG A 125 2.87 8.13 24.22
C ARG A 125 4.25 7.50 24.03
N THR A 126 5.23 7.90 24.83
CA THR A 126 6.59 7.37 24.75
C THR A 126 6.66 5.86 25.00
N SER A 127 5.92 5.36 26.00
CA SER A 127 5.87 3.93 26.31
C SER A 127 5.18 3.12 25.20
N ALA A 128 4.09 3.66 24.63
CA ALA A 128 3.39 3.05 23.53
C ALA A 128 4.27 2.98 22.27
N ILE A 129 4.95 4.07 21.93
CA ILE A 129 5.88 4.12 20.80
C ILE A 129 7.00 3.09 20.97
N THR A 130 7.66 3.04 22.13
CA THR A 130 8.70 2.04 22.41
C THR A 130 8.16 0.62 22.22
N ARG A 131 7.01 0.30 22.80
CA ARG A 131 6.37 -1.01 22.69
C ARG A 131 6.05 -1.40 21.25
N ILE A 132 5.47 -0.48 20.48
CA ILE A 132 5.13 -0.69 19.06
C ILE A 132 6.41 -0.85 18.24
N ALA A 133 7.39 0.01 18.46
CA ALA A 133 8.67 0.00 17.77
C ALA A 133 9.45 -1.31 18.01
N ASP A 134 9.50 -1.80 19.25
CA ASP A 134 10.17 -3.07 19.57
C ASP A 134 9.57 -4.25 18.82
N ARG A 135 8.24 -4.29 18.68
CA ARG A 135 7.55 -5.35 17.92
C ARG A 135 7.82 -5.24 16.43
N LEU A 136 7.76 -4.02 15.88
CA LEU A 136 8.05 -3.76 14.46
C LEU A 136 9.51 -4.08 14.14
N ARG A 137 10.44 -3.80 15.06
CA ARG A 137 11.86 -4.14 14.92
C ARG A 137 12.09 -5.64 14.79
N LEU A 138 11.35 -6.47 15.57
CA LEU A 138 11.42 -7.94 15.45
C LEU A 138 10.99 -8.47 14.08
N VAL A 139 10.08 -7.76 13.40
CA VAL A 139 9.68 -8.10 12.02
C VAL A 139 10.69 -7.53 11.02
N ALA A 140 11.16 -6.31 11.23
CA ALA A 140 12.18 -5.70 10.39
C ALA A 140 13.50 -6.50 10.39
N ASP A 141 13.89 -7.07 11.53
CA ASP A 141 15.02 -8.02 11.62
C ASP A 141 14.80 -9.25 10.71
N HIS A 142 13.58 -9.76 10.62
CA HIS A 142 13.25 -10.88 9.73
C HIS A 142 13.31 -10.50 8.23
N CYS A 143 13.20 -9.22 7.91
CA CYS A 143 13.37 -8.71 6.55
C CYS A 143 14.85 -8.64 6.09
N ARG A 144 15.83 -8.82 6.99
CA ARG A 144 17.26 -8.75 6.62
C ARG A 144 17.58 -9.76 5.54
N ASN A 145 18.29 -9.32 4.51
CA ASN A 145 18.73 -10.14 3.37
C ASN A 145 17.60 -10.83 2.57
N SER A 146 16.34 -10.43 2.79
CA SER A 146 15.18 -11.00 2.10
C SER A 146 14.81 -10.28 0.79
N GLY A 147 15.29 -9.05 0.61
CA GLY A 147 14.84 -8.16 -0.46
C GLY A 147 13.51 -7.45 -0.15
N VAL A 148 12.89 -7.74 1.00
CA VAL A 148 11.61 -7.15 1.43
C VAL A 148 11.86 -6.04 2.45
N ARG A 149 11.15 -4.92 2.31
CA ARG A 149 11.08 -3.85 3.30
C ARG A 149 9.75 -3.87 4.04
N LEU A 150 9.79 -3.60 5.33
CA LEU A 150 8.60 -3.43 6.16
C LEU A 150 8.15 -1.96 6.09
N ALA A 151 7.06 -1.68 5.38
CA ALA A 151 6.52 -0.32 5.29
C ALA A 151 5.43 -0.10 6.33
N VAL A 152 5.66 0.84 7.25
CA VAL A 152 4.67 1.26 8.24
C VAL A 152 3.83 2.37 7.65
N GLU A 153 2.50 2.18 7.63
CA GLU A 153 1.57 3.17 7.08
C GLU A 153 1.08 4.13 8.16
N ASN A 154 0.97 5.41 7.79
CA ASN A 154 0.37 6.40 8.66
C ASN A 154 -1.12 6.11 8.88
N ALA A 155 -1.50 5.91 10.13
CA ALA A 155 -2.87 5.65 10.55
C ALA A 155 -3.03 5.83 12.06
N GLY A 156 -4.26 6.02 12.53
CA GLY A 156 -4.59 6.12 13.95
C GLY A 156 -3.80 7.24 14.64
N SER A 157 -3.09 6.91 15.70
CA SER A 157 -2.27 7.88 16.47
C SER A 157 -1.01 8.35 15.74
N PHE A 158 -0.74 7.82 14.54
CA PHE A 158 0.40 8.16 13.67
C PHE A 158 -0.09 8.63 12.29
N SER A 159 -1.17 9.40 12.25
CA SER A 159 -1.86 9.78 11.01
C SER A 159 -1.10 10.80 10.16
N THR A 160 -0.17 11.58 10.74
CA THR A 160 0.66 12.55 10.02
C THR A 160 2.08 12.05 9.77
N ALA A 161 2.78 12.64 8.81
CA ALA A 161 4.16 12.30 8.50
C ALA A 161 5.13 12.54 9.68
N PRO A 162 5.05 13.63 10.46
CA PRO A 162 5.87 13.78 11.66
C PRO A 162 5.64 12.68 12.70
N GLN A 163 4.39 12.27 12.92
CA GLN A 163 4.06 11.20 13.86
C GLN A 163 4.56 9.83 13.36
N LEU A 164 4.44 9.56 12.06
CA LEU A 164 5.01 8.36 11.45
C LEU A 164 6.55 8.37 11.51
N ALA A 165 7.16 9.54 11.29
CA ALA A 165 8.61 9.71 11.39
C ALA A 165 9.11 9.43 12.82
N GLU A 166 8.40 9.93 13.86
CA GLU A 166 8.68 9.62 15.27
C GLU A 166 8.68 8.11 15.55
N LEU A 167 7.69 7.38 15.00
CA LEU A 167 7.64 5.92 15.14
C LEU A 167 8.80 5.23 14.40
N LEU A 168 9.11 5.67 13.18
CA LEU A 168 10.23 5.11 12.39
C LEU A 168 11.58 5.39 13.06
N ASP A 169 11.77 6.56 13.67
CA ASP A 169 12.96 6.90 14.45
C ASP A 169 13.10 5.97 15.67
N ALA A 170 11.98 5.65 16.35
CA ALA A 170 11.97 4.70 17.45
C ALA A 170 12.23 3.25 17.01
N ILE A 171 11.79 2.85 15.82
CA ILE A 171 12.11 1.53 15.25
C ILE A 171 13.62 1.42 14.96
N ASP A 172 14.23 2.48 14.45
CA ASP A 172 15.67 2.57 14.13
C ASP A 172 16.20 1.31 13.43
N HIS A 173 15.62 0.98 12.26
CA HIS A 173 16.01 -0.22 11.53
C HIS A 173 16.02 0.02 10.01
N PRO A 174 17.09 -0.40 9.29
CA PRO A 174 17.26 -0.12 7.86
C PRO A 174 16.19 -0.77 6.95
N GLN A 175 15.54 -1.83 7.42
CA GLN A 175 14.45 -2.47 6.68
C GLN A 175 13.07 -1.86 6.97
N ALA A 176 12.95 -0.96 7.95
CA ALA A 176 11.74 -0.19 8.19
C ALA A 176 11.65 1.00 7.24
N ALA A 177 10.46 1.26 6.72
CA ALA A 177 10.20 2.32 5.77
C ALA A 177 8.81 2.92 5.98
N ALA A 178 8.51 4.03 5.32
CA ALA A 178 7.20 4.66 5.33
C ALA A 178 6.35 4.19 4.15
N SER A 179 5.09 3.85 4.44
CA SER A 179 3.96 3.90 3.51
C SER A 179 3.16 5.16 3.84
N TYR A 180 2.95 6.04 2.88
CA TYR A 180 2.28 7.30 3.15
C TYR A 180 0.90 7.35 2.49
N SER A 181 -0.14 7.21 3.31
CA SER A 181 -1.52 7.43 2.89
C SER A 181 -1.81 8.94 2.92
N ILE A 182 -1.76 9.55 1.74
CA ILE A 182 -2.07 10.98 1.56
C ILE A 182 -3.47 11.33 2.06
N PRO A 183 -4.53 10.53 1.78
CA PRO A 183 -5.86 10.80 2.31
C PRO A 183 -5.95 10.82 3.85
N VAL A 184 -5.22 9.93 4.52
CA VAL A 184 -5.17 9.90 5.99
C VAL A 184 -4.51 11.16 6.54
N ALA A 185 -3.42 11.60 5.93
CA ALA A 185 -2.72 12.82 6.30
C ALA A 185 -3.60 14.08 6.11
N ILE A 186 -4.28 14.18 4.96
CA ILE A 186 -5.24 15.26 4.68
C ILE A 186 -6.36 15.29 5.74
N SER A 187 -6.93 14.14 6.07
CA SER A 187 -7.97 14.01 7.09
C SER A 187 -7.48 14.42 8.49
N ALA A 188 -6.19 14.29 8.75
CA ALA A 188 -5.54 14.76 9.96
C ALA A 188 -5.11 16.24 9.92
N GLY A 189 -5.45 16.97 8.84
CA GLY A 189 -5.14 18.39 8.66
C GLY A 189 -3.70 18.66 8.17
N GLU A 190 -2.97 17.64 7.72
CA GLU A 190 -1.61 17.81 7.18
C GLU A 190 -1.65 18.23 5.71
N ASN A 191 -0.75 19.15 5.32
CA ASN A 191 -0.47 19.40 3.93
C ASN A 191 0.37 18.22 3.37
N PRO A 192 -0.11 17.46 2.39
CA PRO A 192 0.60 16.27 1.91
C PRO A 192 1.96 16.58 1.28
N ARG A 193 2.19 17.79 0.77
CA ARG A 193 3.50 18.22 0.27
C ARG A 193 4.54 18.25 1.39
N ASP A 194 4.16 18.78 2.55
CA ASP A 194 5.03 18.81 3.72
C ASP A 194 5.31 17.40 4.25
N GLY A 195 4.29 16.54 4.27
CA GLY A 195 4.43 15.14 4.65
C GLY A 195 5.43 14.37 3.78
N VAL A 196 5.38 14.55 2.46
CA VAL A 196 6.36 13.98 1.52
C VAL A 196 7.78 14.46 1.84
N ASN A 197 7.94 15.75 2.19
CA ASN A 197 9.24 16.30 2.54
C ASN A 197 9.78 15.74 3.86
N VAL A 198 8.95 15.61 4.88
CA VAL A 198 9.31 15.06 6.20
C VAL A 198 9.77 13.61 6.09
N LEU A 199 9.07 12.78 5.32
CA LEU A 199 9.41 11.37 5.17
C LEU A 199 10.65 11.13 4.30
N GLY A 200 10.87 11.96 3.29
CA GLY A 200 12.09 11.94 2.46
C GLY A 200 12.41 10.55 1.90
N GLU A 201 13.66 10.11 2.09
CA GLU A 201 14.17 8.82 1.58
C GLU A 201 13.56 7.59 2.29
N ARG A 202 12.91 7.79 3.44
CA ARG A 202 12.19 6.71 4.13
C ARG A 202 10.90 6.30 3.43
N LEU A 203 10.35 7.17 2.58
CA LEU A 203 9.13 6.93 1.83
C LEU A 203 9.38 5.96 0.68
N VAL A 204 8.70 4.81 0.67
CA VAL A 204 8.86 3.77 -0.35
C VAL A 204 7.60 3.53 -1.18
N ILE A 205 6.45 3.87 -0.64
CA ILE A 205 5.15 3.74 -1.30
C ILE A 205 4.21 4.83 -0.81
N ALA A 206 3.45 5.43 -1.71
CA ALA A 206 2.40 6.39 -1.39
C ALA A 206 1.04 5.85 -1.83
N ARG A 207 0.00 6.27 -1.11
CA ARG A 207 -1.38 5.88 -1.39
C ARG A 207 -2.24 7.09 -1.64
N VAL A 208 -3.14 6.94 -2.59
CA VAL A 208 -4.13 7.96 -2.96
C VAL A 208 -5.50 7.32 -3.06
N LYS A 209 -6.53 8.05 -2.70
CA LYS A 209 -7.93 7.72 -2.94
C LYS A 209 -8.74 8.99 -3.03
N ASP A 210 -9.95 8.88 -3.52
CA ASP A 210 -10.91 9.95 -3.52
C ASP A 210 -12.29 9.46 -3.13
N MET A 211 -13.06 10.34 -2.51
CA MET A 211 -14.40 10.05 -1.99
C MET A 211 -15.30 11.22 -2.36
N HIS A 212 -16.53 10.92 -2.76
CA HIS A 212 -17.59 11.91 -2.97
C HIS A 212 -18.79 11.55 -2.10
N GLU A 213 -19.19 12.44 -1.21
CA GLU A 213 -20.29 12.19 -0.24
C GLU A 213 -20.13 10.85 0.53
N GLY A 214 -18.89 10.52 0.89
CA GLY A 214 -18.57 9.29 1.62
C GLY A 214 -18.57 8.00 0.77
N VAL A 215 -18.69 8.10 -0.56
CA VAL A 215 -18.61 6.97 -1.49
C VAL A 215 -17.30 7.04 -2.28
N PRO A 216 -16.56 5.94 -2.47
CA PRO A 216 -15.37 5.92 -3.31
C PRO A 216 -15.67 6.37 -4.74
N CYS A 217 -14.81 7.21 -5.30
CA CYS A 217 -14.93 7.71 -6.67
C CYS A 217 -13.58 7.72 -7.40
N ALA A 218 -13.55 8.16 -8.65
CA ALA A 218 -12.32 8.31 -9.39
C ALA A 218 -11.48 9.49 -8.87
N LEU A 219 -10.17 9.40 -8.98
CA LEU A 219 -9.24 10.44 -8.53
C LEU A 219 -9.54 11.79 -9.22
N GLY A 220 -9.65 12.83 -8.40
CA GLY A 220 -9.92 14.18 -8.83
C GLY A 220 -11.41 14.50 -9.07
N GLU A 221 -12.30 13.59 -8.72
CA GLU A 221 -13.76 13.77 -8.84
C GLU A 221 -14.46 13.89 -7.48
N GLY A 222 -13.74 13.72 -6.40
CA GLY A 222 -14.25 13.81 -5.04
C GLY A 222 -13.72 15.01 -4.26
N GLU A 223 -13.64 14.83 -2.95
CA GLU A 223 -13.35 15.88 -1.97
C GLU A 223 -11.93 15.78 -1.42
N ILE A 224 -11.18 14.72 -1.75
CA ILE A 224 -9.83 14.45 -1.22
C ILE A 224 -8.79 14.85 -2.27
N ASP A 225 -8.27 16.07 -2.15
CA ASP A 225 -7.23 16.55 -3.08
C ASP A 225 -5.85 15.94 -2.78
N CYS A 226 -5.61 14.76 -3.33
CA CYS A 226 -4.29 14.09 -3.27
C CYS A 226 -3.24 14.70 -4.22
N ARG A 227 -3.64 15.55 -5.15
CA ARG A 227 -2.76 16.08 -6.21
C ARG A 227 -1.50 16.76 -5.69
N PRO A 228 -1.54 17.66 -4.67
CA PRO A 228 -0.34 18.34 -4.18
C PRO A 228 0.73 17.34 -3.67
N GLY A 229 0.29 16.25 -3.04
CA GLY A 229 1.20 15.19 -2.57
C GLY A 229 1.84 14.42 -3.72
N VAL A 230 1.07 14.08 -4.77
CA VAL A 230 1.59 13.37 -5.94
C VAL A 230 2.56 14.24 -6.73
N GLU A 231 2.26 15.53 -6.90
CA GLU A 231 3.16 16.49 -7.54
C GLU A 231 4.47 16.65 -6.74
N ALA A 232 4.39 16.72 -5.39
CA ALA A 232 5.59 16.77 -4.55
C ALA A 232 6.46 15.51 -4.69
N LEU A 233 5.85 14.34 -4.81
CA LEU A 233 6.57 13.09 -5.11
C LEU A 233 7.29 13.16 -6.47
N ALA A 234 6.62 13.71 -7.49
CA ALA A 234 7.21 13.88 -8.82
C ALA A 234 8.41 14.86 -8.80
N GLU A 235 8.25 16.01 -8.17
CA GLU A 235 9.28 17.04 -8.01
C GLU A 235 10.54 16.49 -7.31
N ARG A 236 10.38 15.60 -6.35
CA ARG A 236 11.49 14.93 -5.65
C ARG A 236 12.11 13.77 -6.44
N GLY A 237 11.58 13.44 -7.61
CA GLY A 237 12.05 12.30 -8.39
C GLY A 237 11.75 10.94 -7.73
N PHE A 238 10.67 10.85 -6.95
CA PHE A 238 10.24 9.61 -6.30
C PHE A 238 10.12 8.46 -7.30
N ARG A 239 10.71 7.30 -6.99
CA ARG A 239 10.72 6.14 -7.89
C ARG A 239 9.84 4.99 -7.39
N GLY A 240 9.23 5.11 -6.22
CA GLY A 240 8.31 4.14 -5.67
C GLY A 240 6.95 4.12 -6.37
N ALA A 241 6.06 3.27 -5.88
CA ALA A 241 4.69 3.19 -6.35
C ALA A 241 3.80 4.27 -5.72
N VAL A 242 2.87 4.81 -6.53
CA VAL A 242 1.72 5.56 -6.08
C VAL A 242 0.49 4.70 -6.35
N VAL A 243 -0.11 4.20 -5.28
CA VAL A 243 -1.18 3.20 -5.33
C VAL A 243 -2.53 3.87 -5.17
N PHE A 244 -3.37 3.77 -6.18
CA PHE A 244 -4.77 4.15 -6.07
C PHE A 244 -5.54 3.06 -5.32
N GLU A 245 -6.17 3.42 -4.21
CA GLU A 245 -6.98 2.55 -3.38
C GLU A 245 -8.47 2.89 -3.60
N TYR A 246 -9.10 2.18 -4.52
CA TYR A 246 -10.55 2.26 -4.71
C TYR A 246 -11.22 1.25 -3.79
N ASP A 247 -11.86 1.73 -2.74
CA ASP A 247 -12.32 0.95 -1.57
C ASP A 247 -13.56 0.06 -1.83
N ARG A 248 -13.78 -0.43 -3.07
CA ARG A 248 -14.96 -1.20 -3.46
C ARG A 248 -15.22 -2.44 -2.59
N LEU A 249 -14.13 -3.07 -2.10
CA LEU A 249 -14.26 -4.19 -1.16
C LEU A 249 -15.08 -3.84 0.10
N TRP A 250 -14.93 -2.62 0.58
CA TRP A 250 -15.61 -2.13 1.79
C TRP A 250 -16.92 -1.42 1.47
N PHE A 251 -17.11 -1.03 0.20
CA PHE A 251 -18.28 -0.34 -0.34
C PHE A 251 -18.85 -1.12 -1.52
N PRO A 252 -19.57 -2.25 -1.28
CA PRO A 252 -20.06 -3.11 -2.36
C PRO A 252 -21.06 -2.42 -3.29
N ALA A 253 -21.71 -1.34 -2.82
CA ALA A 253 -22.63 -0.52 -3.61
C ALA A 253 -21.92 0.58 -4.44
N ALA A 254 -20.58 0.75 -4.29
CA ALA A 254 -19.84 1.69 -5.10
C ALA A 254 -19.86 1.29 -6.59
N PRO A 255 -19.71 2.26 -7.52
CA PRO A 255 -19.67 2.00 -8.96
C PRO A 255 -18.66 0.92 -9.35
N ASP A 256 -18.86 0.29 -10.50
CA ASP A 256 -17.93 -0.74 -11.00
C ASP A 256 -16.55 -0.15 -11.22
N CYS A 257 -15.55 -0.96 -10.94
CA CYS A 257 -14.15 -0.53 -10.91
C CYS A 257 -13.55 -0.23 -12.29
N GLU A 258 -14.10 -0.78 -13.39
CA GLU A 258 -13.50 -0.65 -14.73
C GLU A 258 -13.31 0.81 -15.16
N ASP A 259 -14.38 1.57 -15.20
CA ASP A 259 -14.32 2.98 -15.60
C ASP A 259 -13.56 3.83 -14.58
N ILE A 260 -13.75 3.56 -13.29
CA ILE A 260 -13.09 4.27 -12.19
C ILE A 260 -11.56 4.10 -12.29
N LEU A 261 -11.07 2.87 -12.45
CA LEU A 261 -9.63 2.59 -12.55
C LEU A 261 -9.02 3.16 -13.81
N ALA A 262 -9.72 3.06 -14.96
CA ALA A 262 -9.26 3.63 -16.22
C ALA A 262 -9.12 5.16 -16.16
N ARG A 263 -10.08 5.87 -15.55
CA ARG A 263 -10.00 7.34 -15.37
C ARG A 263 -8.92 7.72 -14.37
N SER A 264 -8.85 7.03 -13.24
CA SER A 264 -7.85 7.29 -12.20
C SER A 264 -6.41 7.06 -12.68
N ALA A 265 -6.18 6.09 -13.57
CA ALA A 265 -4.89 5.91 -14.22
C ALA A 265 -4.47 7.17 -14.97
N ARG A 266 -5.35 7.71 -15.83
CA ARG A 266 -5.07 8.94 -16.57
C ARG A 266 -4.77 10.13 -15.65
N THR A 267 -5.56 10.27 -14.58
CA THR A 267 -5.36 11.33 -13.59
C THR A 267 -4.01 11.20 -12.87
N LEU A 268 -3.63 9.99 -12.44
CA LEU A 268 -2.31 9.74 -11.82
C LEU A 268 -1.16 10.06 -12.76
N PHE A 269 -1.24 9.66 -14.03
CA PHE A 269 -0.22 10.00 -15.03
C PHE A 269 -0.12 11.51 -15.22
N ALA A 270 -1.23 12.22 -15.30
CA ALA A 270 -1.25 13.67 -15.43
C ALA A 270 -0.59 14.36 -14.23
N TRP A 271 -0.92 13.95 -12.99
CA TRP A 271 -0.33 14.50 -11.78
C TRP A 271 1.16 14.16 -11.60
N SER A 272 1.58 13.03 -12.14
CA SER A 272 2.99 12.59 -12.06
C SER A 272 3.94 13.32 -13.02
N GLY A 273 3.43 14.17 -13.90
CA GLY A 273 4.24 14.82 -14.93
C GLY A 273 4.82 13.87 -15.98
N THR A 274 4.54 12.57 -15.88
CA THR A 274 4.89 11.59 -16.90
C THR A 274 3.75 11.59 -17.91
N GLY A 275 3.86 12.43 -18.93
CA GLY A 275 2.90 12.48 -20.03
C GLY A 275 2.62 11.07 -20.55
N SER A 276 1.36 10.81 -20.85
CA SER A 276 0.80 9.56 -21.39
C SER A 276 1.76 8.90 -22.37
N GLY A 277 2.49 7.89 -21.88
CA GLY A 277 3.30 6.99 -22.70
C GLY A 277 2.46 5.95 -23.45
N ALA A 278 1.22 6.27 -23.80
CA ALA A 278 0.44 5.48 -24.73
C ALA A 278 1.06 5.64 -26.13
N ARG A 279 2.13 4.89 -26.41
CA ARG A 279 2.42 4.50 -27.78
C ARG A 279 1.27 3.60 -28.24
N ALA A 280 0.26 4.23 -28.83
CA ALA A 280 -0.59 3.54 -29.78
C ALA A 280 0.35 2.95 -30.84
N SER A 281 0.57 1.66 -30.82
CA SER A 281 1.14 0.90 -31.92
C SER A 281 0.15 1.00 -33.08
N GLN A 282 0.36 1.99 -33.96
CA GLN A 282 -0.30 2.01 -35.26
C GLN A 282 0.15 0.74 -36.01
N PRO A 283 -0.78 -0.05 -36.54
CA PRO A 283 -0.43 -1.13 -37.44
C PRO A 283 0.17 -0.51 -38.70
N GLN A 284 1.41 -0.86 -39.03
CA GLN A 284 1.99 -0.55 -40.33
C GLN A 284 1.14 -1.17 -41.42
N PRO A 285 0.77 -0.38 -42.48
CA PRO A 285 0.10 -0.95 -43.65
C PRO A 285 1.10 -1.91 -44.35
N ALA A 286 0.65 -3.10 -44.64
CA ALA A 286 1.37 -4.08 -45.44
C ALA A 286 1.69 -3.47 -46.80
N ALA A 287 2.98 -3.39 -47.14
CA ALA A 287 3.41 -3.08 -48.49
C ALA A 287 3.13 -4.28 -49.40
N HIS A 288 2.20 -4.12 -50.29
CA HIS A 288 2.06 -5.01 -51.44
C HIS A 288 3.15 -4.70 -52.43
N ALA A 289 3.96 -5.67 -52.72
CA ALA A 289 4.68 -5.85 -53.98
C ALA A 289 4.72 -7.35 -54.33
#